data_4b6b90ae7ab3c6735b823b4b5a3a00a4
#
_entry.id   4b6b90ae7ab3c6735b823b4b5a3a00a4
#
_cell.length_a   1.000
_cell.length_b   1.000
_cell.length_c   1.000
_cell.angle_alpha   90.00
_cell.angle_beta   90.00
_cell.angle_gamma   90.00
#
_symmetry.space_group_name_H-M   'P 1'
#
loop_
_entity.id
_entity.type
_entity.pdbx_description
1 polymer ?
#
loop_
_entity_poly.entity_id
_entity_poly.type
_entity_poly.pdbx_seq_one_letter_code
_entity_poly.pdbx_strand_id
1 'polypeptide(L)'
;MVVVGRWPEWRRERVWEVWVEGYSLHAIAREVGMARDNVTACVAASGGVRPAPRKRAERCLSLGEREEVSRGLACGESFRAIGRAIGRPHTTVAREVNRNGGRRRYRAQRAERATWKRARRPKLSKLALDSRLRGVVEEKLERKWSPQQISQWLRGTYEDDPAMRVSHETIYLSLFVQSRGALRRELCRQLRSGRHLRRPPQQRSKHQGQGQISNKVMISERPAEVADRAVPGHWEGDLLLGKLPTGIATLVERQTRYCQLVALPDGHGAEAVRDALIRSIGSLPEQLRRSLTWDQGKEMREHAQFTIDSGIQIYFCDPRSPWQRGSNENTNGLLRQYLPKRTDLNRFSQEELDAVAAELNGRPRQTLGWMTPAERLAEVIAPARP
;
A
#
# COMPACT_ATOMS: atom_id res chain seq x y z
N MET A 1 -4.45 -26.79 -17.45
CA MET A 1 -5.01 -25.41 -17.61
C MET A 1 -6.37 -25.37 -16.93
N VAL A 2 -6.49 -24.75 -15.76
CA VAL A 2 -7.74 -24.70 -14.99
C VAL A 2 -8.69 -23.71 -15.67
N VAL A 3 -9.81 -24.20 -16.20
CA VAL A 3 -10.81 -23.37 -16.92
C VAL A 3 -11.70 -22.68 -15.88
N VAL A 4 -11.31 -21.51 -15.43
CA VAL A 4 -12.03 -20.66 -14.45
C VAL A 4 -13.44 -20.26 -14.94
N GLY A 5 -13.77 -20.49 -16.22
CA GLY A 5 -15.06 -20.14 -16.82
C GLY A 5 -16.23 -21.11 -16.57
N ARG A 6 -16.00 -22.28 -15.96
CA ARG A 6 -17.04 -23.30 -15.76
C ARG A 6 -17.75 -23.28 -14.40
N TRP A 7 -17.37 -22.37 -13.50
CA TRP A 7 -17.96 -22.37 -12.16
C TRP A 7 -19.26 -21.57 -12.10
N PRO A 8 -20.22 -21.98 -11.29
CA PRO A 8 -21.39 -21.20 -10.98
C PRO A 8 -20.97 -19.82 -10.44
N GLU A 9 -21.72 -18.79 -10.80
CA GLU A 9 -21.40 -17.40 -10.44
C GLU A 9 -21.32 -17.23 -8.92
N TRP A 10 -22.25 -17.84 -8.17
CA TRP A 10 -22.29 -17.79 -6.71
C TRP A 10 -21.00 -18.31 -6.03
N ARG A 11 -20.37 -19.38 -6.60
CA ARG A 11 -19.10 -19.89 -6.06
C ARG A 11 -17.96 -18.89 -6.24
N ARG A 12 -17.92 -18.23 -7.39
CA ARG A 12 -16.90 -17.19 -7.66
C ARG A 12 -17.11 -15.98 -6.76
N GLU A 13 -18.35 -15.58 -6.54
CA GLU A 13 -18.67 -14.49 -5.61
C GLU A 13 -18.26 -14.85 -4.19
N ARG A 14 -18.59 -16.05 -3.72
CA ARG A 14 -18.23 -16.50 -2.37
C ARG A 14 -16.72 -16.57 -2.17
N VAL A 15 -15.94 -17.02 -3.17
CA VAL A 15 -14.46 -16.97 -3.13
C VAL A 15 -13.98 -15.54 -2.89
N TRP A 16 -14.57 -14.55 -3.56
CA TRP A 16 -14.16 -13.17 -3.43
C TRP A 16 -14.63 -12.51 -2.12
N GLU A 17 -15.79 -12.86 -1.60
CA GLU A 17 -16.27 -12.39 -0.30
C GLU A 17 -15.28 -12.80 0.80
N VAL A 18 -15.05 -14.10 0.91
CA VAL A 18 -14.16 -14.66 1.94
C VAL A 18 -12.70 -14.22 1.75
N TRP A 19 -12.26 -14.01 0.48
CA TRP A 19 -10.94 -13.45 0.21
C TRP A 19 -10.78 -12.02 0.72
N VAL A 20 -11.78 -11.17 0.54
CA VAL A 20 -11.77 -9.77 1.02
C VAL A 20 -11.75 -9.69 2.55
N GLU A 21 -12.38 -10.65 3.24
CA GLU A 21 -12.32 -10.80 4.71
C GLU A 21 -10.94 -11.22 5.24
N GLY A 22 -10.00 -11.57 4.35
CA GLY A 22 -8.61 -11.87 4.70
C GLY A 22 -8.30 -13.34 4.98
N TYR A 23 -9.21 -14.25 4.71
CA TYR A 23 -8.99 -15.68 4.90
C TYR A 23 -7.89 -16.24 3.99
N SER A 24 -7.24 -17.31 4.44
CA SER A 24 -6.23 -18.00 3.64
C SER A 24 -6.87 -18.76 2.46
N LEU A 25 -6.12 -18.93 1.36
CA LEU A 25 -6.59 -19.71 0.21
C LEU A 25 -7.03 -21.15 0.58
N HIS A 26 -6.42 -21.71 1.63
CA HIS A 26 -6.78 -23.04 2.14
C HIS A 26 -8.13 -23.01 2.87
N ALA A 27 -8.38 -21.99 3.69
CA ALA A 27 -9.67 -21.82 4.38
C ALA A 27 -10.80 -21.59 3.38
N ILE A 28 -10.57 -20.73 2.38
CA ILE A 28 -11.53 -20.47 1.29
C ILE A 28 -11.84 -21.76 0.52
N ALA A 29 -10.83 -22.56 0.20
CA ALA A 29 -10.99 -23.81 -0.52
C ALA A 29 -11.92 -24.79 0.23
N ARG A 30 -11.76 -24.90 1.56
CA ARG A 30 -12.64 -25.70 2.42
C ARG A 30 -14.07 -25.18 2.44
N GLU A 31 -14.24 -23.87 2.62
CA GLU A 31 -15.56 -23.23 2.73
C GLU A 31 -16.37 -23.36 1.43
N VAL A 32 -15.72 -23.18 0.28
CA VAL A 32 -16.40 -23.20 -1.03
C VAL A 32 -16.50 -24.64 -1.59
N GLY A 33 -15.92 -25.63 -0.91
CA GLY A 33 -15.89 -27.02 -1.36
C GLY A 33 -15.12 -27.21 -2.67
N MET A 34 -13.92 -26.61 -2.78
CA MET A 34 -13.13 -26.62 -4.01
C MET A 34 -11.66 -26.97 -3.73
N ALA A 35 -10.97 -27.53 -4.74
CA ALA A 35 -9.54 -27.70 -4.66
C ALA A 35 -8.82 -26.33 -4.51
N ARG A 36 -7.81 -26.27 -3.64
CA ARG A 36 -7.00 -25.07 -3.37
C ARG A 36 -6.45 -24.43 -4.65
N ASP A 37 -6.00 -25.25 -5.59
CA ASP A 37 -5.40 -24.75 -6.84
C ASP A 37 -6.42 -24.01 -7.72
N ASN A 38 -7.67 -24.44 -7.68
CA ASN A 38 -8.76 -23.78 -8.36
C ASN A 38 -9.05 -22.39 -7.76
N VAL A 39 -9.10 -22.28 -6.42
CA VAL A 39 -9.25 -21.00 -5.72
C VAL A 39 -8.04 -20.10 -6.01
N THR A 40 -6.84 -20.67 -5.95
CA THR A 40 -5.60 -19.94 -6.28
C THR A 40 -5.64 -19.40 -7.70
N ALA A 41 -6.03 -20.20 -8.68
CA ALA A 41 -6.15 -19.76 -10.08
C ALA A 41 -7.21 -18.67 -10.26
N CYS A 42 -8.35 -18.77 -9.56
CA CYS A 42 -9.39 -17.73 -9.58
C CYS A 42 -8.88 -16.38 -9.07
N VAL A 43 -8.24 -16.40 -7.91
CA VAL A 43 -7.69 -15.19 -7.28
C VAL A 43 -6.52 -14.64 -8.09
N ALA A 44 -5.64 -15.52 -8.60
CA ALA A 44 -4.47 -15.12 -9.39
C ALA A 44 -4.85 -14.50 -10.75
N ALA A 45 -5.92 -14.98 -11.39
CA ALA A 45 -6.39 -14.42 -12.66
C ALA A 45 -6.73 -12.92 -12.59
N SER A 46 -7.06 -12.43 -11.40
CA SER A 46 -7.33 -11.01 -11.13
C SER A 46 -6.29 -10.36 -10.22
N GLY A 47 -5.10 -10.98 -10.06
CA GLY A 47 -4.01 -10.45 -9.23
C GLY A 47 -4.35 -10.27 -7.75
N GLY A 48 -5.34 -11.00 -7.22
CA GLY A 48 -5.85 -10.85 -5.85
C GLY A 48 -6.81 -9.68 -5.66
N VAL A 49 -7.20 -8.99 -6.72
CA VAL A 49 -8.15 -7.88 -6.69
C VAL A 49 -9.53 -8.37 -7.12
N ARG A 50 -10.55 -8.22 -6.23
CA ARG A 50 -11.94 -8.55 -6.60
C ARG A 50 -12.36 -7.74 -7.82
N PRO A 51 -12.76 -8.40 -8.94
CA PRO A 51 -13.28 -7.68 -10.08
C PRO A 51 -14.54 -6.89 -9.69
N ALA A 52 -14.59 -5.60 -10.01
CA ALA A 52 -15.79 -4.82 -9.77
C ALA A 52 -16.98 -5.39 -10.56
N PRO A 53 -18.16 -5.52 -9.95
CA PRO A 53 -19.36 -5.93 -10.66
C PRO A 53 -19.64 -4.94 -11.80
N ARG A 54 -19.93 -5.48 -12.96
CA ARG A 54 -20.20 -4.64 -14.13
C ARG A 54 -21.58 -4.02 -13.99
N LYS A 55 -21.62 -2.71 -13.82
CA LYS A 55 -22.86 -1.96 -13.86
C LYS A 55 -23.26 -1.70 -15.32
N ARG A 56 -24.53 -1.93 -15.62
CA ARG A 56 -25.11 -1.54 -16.90
C ARG A 56 -25.44 -0.05 -16.85
N ALA A 57 -25.18 0.68 -17.94
CA ALA A 57 -25.64 2.05 -18.03
C ALA A 57 -27.18 2.06 -18.20
N GLU A 58 -27.88 2.98 -17.56
CA GLU A 58 -29.35 3.11 -17.58
C GLU A 58 -29.92 3.24 -19.00
N ARG A 59 -29.13 3.79 -19.94
CA ARG A 59 -29.49 3.87 -21.35
C ARG A 59 -29.54 2.51 -22.08
N CYS A 60 -29.01 1.43 -21.47
CA CYS A 60 -28.99 0.10 -22.05
C CYS A 60 -30.26 -0.65 -21.63
N LEU A 61 -30.89 -1.37 -22.58
CA LEU A 61 -32.05 -2.21 -22.26
C LEU A 61 -31.69 -3.26 -21.19
N SER A 62 -32.55 -3.40 -20.19
CA SER A 62 -32.52 -4.46 -19.20
C SER A 62 -32.94 -5.81 -19.80
N LEU A 63 -32.75 -6.91 -19.07
CA LEU A 63 -33.27 -8.22 -19.51
C LEU A 63 -34.78 -8.22 -19.60
N GLY A 64 -35.51 -7.63 -18.64
CA GLY A 64 -36.94 -7.50 -18.66
C GLY A 64 -37.46 -6.73 -19.89
N GLU A 65 -36.85 -5.57 -20.19
CA GLU A 65 -37.20 -4.82 -21.42
C GLU A 65 -36.93 -5.66 -22.69
N ARG A 66 -35.87 -6.47 -22.71
CA ARG A 66 -35.59 -7.39 -23.82
C ARG A 66 -36.61 -8.52 -23.93
N GLU A 67 -37.14 -9.00 -22.82
CA GLU A 67 -38.20 -9.98 -22.80
C GLU A 67 -39.49 -9.43 -23.35
N GLU A 68 -39.85 -8.17 -23.02
CA GLU A 68 -41.00 -7.47 -23.61
C GLU A 68 -40.79 -7.26 -25.12
N VAL A 69 -39.58 -6.87 -25.57
CA VAL A 69 -39.26 -6.82 -27.00
C VAL A 69 -39.46 -8.18 -27.66
N SER A 70 -39.03 -9.26 -27.03
CA SER A 70 -39.18 -10.63 -27.57
C SER A 70 -40.64 -11.06 -27.67
N ARG A 71 -41.47 -10.72 -26.66
CA ARG A 71 -42.93 -10.96 -26.64
C ARG A 71 -43.67 -10.17 -27.73
N GLY A 72 -43.46 -8.85 -27.79
CA GLY A 72 -44.09 -8.02 -28.81
C GLY A 72 -43.75 -8.43 -30.24
N LEU A 73 -42.46 -8.87 -30.46
CA LEU A 73 -42.08 -9.42 -31.77
C LEU A 73 -42.80 -10.73 -32.08
N ALA A 74 -43.03 -11.60 -31.13
CA ALA A 74 -43.76 -12.85 -31.29
C ALA A 74 -45.27 -12.58 -31.62
N CYS A 75 -45.85 -11.54 -31.02
CA CYS A 75 -47.21 -11.05 -31.30
C CYS A 75 -47.31 -10.22 -32.57
N GLY A 76 -46.25 -10.06 -33.34
CA GLY A 76 -46.27 -9.30 -34.58
C GLY A 76 -46.28 -7.78 -34.47
N GLU A 77 -46.10 -7.24 -33.24
CA GLU A 77 -46.18 -5.81 -32.96
C GLU A 77 -45.11 -4.98 -33.72
N SER A 78 -45.44 -3.73 -33.98
CA SER A 78 -44.49 -2.79 -34.57
C SER A 78 -43.44 -2.33 -33.56
N PHE A 79 -42.26 -1.91 -34.02
CA PHE A 79 -41.23 -1.34 -33.12
C PHE A 79 -41.72 -0.10 -32.34
N ARG A 80 -42.71 0.64 -32.92
CA ARG A 80 -43.31 1.77 -32.23
C ARG A 80 -44.22 1.34 -31.07
N ALA A 81 -45.01 0.27 -31.27
CA ALA A 81 -45.86 -0.30 -30.20
C ALA A 81 -44.98 -0.87 -29.05
N ILE A 82 -44.01 -1.70 -29.42
CA ILE A 82 -43.06 -2.25 -28.43
C ILE A 82 -42.30 -1.13 -27.68
N GLY A 83 -41.86 -0.10 -28.40
CA GLY A 83 -41.14 1.04 -27.79
C GLY A 83 -42.01 1.78 -26.77
N ARG A 84 -43.30 2.00 -27.05
CA ARG A 84 -44.26 2.58 -26.11
C ARG A 84 -44.44 1.71 -24.87
N ALA A 85 -44.59 0.39 -25.07
CA ALA A 85 -44.76 -0.55 -23.95
C ALA A 85 -43.62 -0.57 -22.96
N ILE A 86 -42.38 -0.42 -23.43
CA ILE A 86 -41.18 -0.42 -22.55
C ILE A 86 -40.64 0.99 -22.23
N GLY A 87 -41.34 2.05 -22.63
CA GLY A 87 -40.90 3.43 -22.37
C GLY A 87 -39.58 3.82 -23.06
N ARG A 88 -39.31 3.25 -24.23
CA ARG A 88 -38.07 3.51 -25.00
C ARG A 88 -38.38 3.95 -26.45
N PRO A 89 -37.53 4.80 -27.06
CA PRO A 89 -37.67 5.17 -28.45
C PRO A 89 -37.71 3.93 -29.36
N HIS A 90 -38.57 3.92 -30.37
CA HIS A 90 -38.68 2.84 -31.33
C HIS A 90 -37.35 2.58 -32.06
N THR A 91 -36.52 3.62 -32.26
CA THR A 91 -35.19 3.49 -32.84
C THR A 91 -34.24 2.66 -31.97
N THR A 92 -34.41 2.69 -30.66
CA THR A 92 -33.67 1.84 -29.69
C THR A 92 -34.06 0.38 -29.86
N VAL A 93 -35.38 0.09 -29.98
CA VAL A 93 -35.90 -1.25 -30.24
C VAL A 93 -35.40 -1.77 -31.60
N ALA A 94 -35.50 -0.96 -32.66
CA ALA A 94 -35.06 -1.33 -33.99
C ALA A 94 -33.55 -1.67 -34.01
N ARG A 95 -32.70 -0.82 -33.40
CA ARG A 95 -31.25 -1.07 -33.28
C ARG A 95 -30.94 -2.35 -32.49
N GLU A 96 -31.64 -2.59 -31.38
CA GLU A 96 -31.46 -3.80 -30.57
C GLU A 96 -31.82 -5.06 -31.39
N VAL A 97 -32.99 -5.06 -32.03
CA VAL A 97 -33.45 -6.21 -32.80
C VAL A 97 -32.54 -6.48 -34.00
N ASN A 98 -32.20 -5.46 -34.79
CA ASN A 98 -31.35 -5.61 -35.98
C ASN A 98 -29.94 -6.08 -35.60
N ARG A 99 -29.37 -5.58 -34.51
CA ARG A 99 -28.04 -6.00 -33.99
C ARG A 99 -28.02 -7.45 -33.49
N ASN A 100 -29.17 -8.02 -33.16
CA ASN A 100 -29.25 -9.36 -32.58
C ASN A 100 -29.98 -10.37 -33.53
N GLY A 101 -29.95 -10.12 -34.84
CA GLY A 101 -30.36 -11.09 -35.88
C GLY A 101 -31.72 -10.84 -36.49
N GLY A 102 -32.31 -9.64 -36.29
CA GLY A 102 -33.60 -9.24 -36.85
C GLY A 102 -34.80 -9.90 -36.16
N ARG A 103 -36.01 -9.53 -36.66
CA ARG A 103 -37.30 -9.92 -36.01
C ARG A 103 -37.46 -11.42 -35.79
N ARG A 104 -37.11 -12.23 -36.79
CA ARG A 104 -37.30 -13.70 -36.71
C ARG A 104 -36.38 -14.41 -35.76
N ARG A 105 -35.12 -13.92 -35.61
CA ARG A 105 -34.05 -14.57 -34.81
C ARG A 105 -33.84 -13.95 -33.45
N TYR A 106 -34.47 -12.84 -33.13
CA TYR A 106 -34.32 -12.16 -31.88
C TYR A 106 -34.79 -13.05 -30.70
N ARG A 107 -33.96 -13.15 -29.65
CA ARG A 107 -34.28 -13.80 -28.37
C ARG A 107 -33.62 -12.98 -27.27
N ALA A 108 -34.41 -12.59 -26.28
CA ALA A 108 -33.98 -11.72 -25.16
C ALA A 108 -32.69 -12.19 -24.50
N GLN A 109 -32.63 -13.45 -24.10
CA GLN A 109 -31.48 -14.02 -23.41
C GLN A 109 -30.21 -14.07 -24.31
N ARG A 110 -30.38 -14.33 -25.62
CA ARG A 110 -29.26 -14.31 -26.57
C ARG A 110 -28.74 -12.89 -26.77
N ALA A 111 -29.61 -11.91 -26.87
CA ALA A 111 -29.29 -10.49 -27.00
C ALA A 111 -28.58 -9.98 -25.74
N GLU A 112 -29.04 -10.41 -24.55
CA GLU A 112 -28.43 -10.13 -23.27
C GLU A 112 -26.98 -10.63 -23.22
N ARG A 113 -26.77 -11.93 -23.52
CA ARG A 113 -25.43 -12.54 -23.55
C ARG A 113 -24.50 -11.85 -24.56
N ALA A 114 -25.04 -11.54 -25.76
CA ALA A 114 -24.30 -10.83 -26.79
C ALA A 114 -23.88 -9.41 -26.35
N THR A 115 -24.75 -8.73 -25.61
CA THR A 115 -24.46 -7.40 -25.06
C THR A 115 -23.32 -7.45 -24.05
N TRP A 116 -23.36 -8.40 -23.12
CA TRP A 116 -22.27 -8.61 -22.15
C TRP A 116 -20.96 -9.02 -22.83
N LYS A 117 -21.02 -9.85 -23.88
CA LYS A 117 -19.83 -10.22 -24.68
C LYS A 117 -19.23 -9.00 -25.37
N ARG A 118 -20.04 -8.15 -25.99
CA ARG A 118 -19.61 -6.89 -26.64
C ARG A 118 -19.04 -5.89 -25.64
N ALA A 119 -19.60 -5.83 -24.41
CA ALA A 119 -19.10 -4.97 -23.35
C ALA A 119 -17.73 -5.39 -22.80
N ARG A 120 -17.26 -6.60 -23.13
CA ARG A 120 -15.94 -7.13 -22.71
C ARG A 120 -14.75 -6.57 -23.47
N ARG A 121 -14.92 -5.53 -24.30
CA ARG A 121 -13.79 -4.92 -25.02
C ARG A 121 -12.72 -4.48 -24.02
N PRO A 122 -11.50 -5.02 -24.10
CA PRO A 122 -10.40 -4.56 -23.26
C PRO A 122 -10.10 -3.10 -23.61
N LYS A 123 -10.18 -2.22 -22.62
CA LYS A 123 -9.64 -0.86 -22.75
C LYS A 123 -8.20 -0.90 -22.32
N LEU A 124 -7.30 -0.43 -23.15
CA LEU A 124 -5.91 -0.22 -22.77
C LEU A 124 -5.87 0.71 -21.56
N SER A 125 -5.02 0.38 -20.58
CA SER A 125 -4.81 1.23 -19.42
C SER A 125 -4.09 2.52 -19.84
N LYS A 126 -4.23 3.60 -19.06
CA LYS A 126 -3.51 4.85 -19.29
C LYS A 126 -1.99 4.62 -19.36
N LEU A 127 -1.46 3.77 -18.49
CA LEU A 127 -0.05 3.38 -18.48
C LEU A 127 0.40 2.58 -19.73
N ALA A 128 -0.53 1.91 -20.42
CA ALA A 128 -0.22 1.23 -21.68
C ALA A 128 -0.17 2.20 -22.87
N LEU A 129 -0.93 3.28 -22.80
CA LEU A 129 -1.04 4.28 -23.86
C LEU A 129 0.05 5.35 -23.77
N ASP A 130 0.46 5.71 -22.56
CA ASP A 130 1.42 6.78 -22.28
C ASP A 130 2.73 6.19 -21.76
N SER A 131 3.76 6.22 -22.62
CA SER A 131 5.09 5.70 -22.31
C SER A 131 5.86 6.60 -21.34
N ARG A 132 5.67 7.93 -21.40
CA ARG A 132 6.30 8.89 -20.49
C ARG A 132 5.80 8.67 -19.06
N LEU A 133 4.47 8.62 -18.86
CA LEU A 133 3.87 8.34 -17.58
C LEU A 133 4.32 6.97 -17.05
N ARG A 134 4.34 5.95 -17.91
CA ARG A 134 4.79 4.62 -17.53
C ARG A 134 6.24 4.61 -17.05
N GLY A 135 7.16 5.25 -17.78
CA GLY A 135 8.57 5.32 -17.42
C GLY A 135 8.80 5.97 -16.05
N VAL A 136 8.11 7.08 -15.78
CA VAL A 136 8.17 7.75 -14.47
C VAL A 136 7.62 6.85 -13.34
N VAL A 137 6.51 6.15 -13.59
CA VAL A 137 5.93 5.23 -12.59
C VAL A 137 6.88 4.05 -12.34
N GLU A 138 7.51 3.49 -13.38
CA GLU A 138 8.48 2.40 -13.24
C GLU A 138 9.70 2.84 -12.43
N GLU A 139 10.29 4.01 -12.73
CA GLU A 139 11.41 4.58 -11.98
C GLU A 139 11.08 4.72 -10.48
N LYS A 140 9.94 5.30 -10.14
CA LYS A 140 9.54 5.47 -8.74
C LYS A 140 9.25 4.14 -8.03
N LEU A 141 8.71 3.14 -8.75
CA LEU A 141 8.53 1.78 -8.22
C LEU A 141 9.88 1.11 -7.93
N GLU A 142 10.89 1.28 -8.81
CA GLU A 142 12.24 0.78 -8.60
C GLU A 142 12.89 1.40 -7.35
N ARG A 143 12.62 2.66 -7.07
CA ARG A 143 12.96 3.35 -5.80
C ARG A 143 12.05 2.94 -4.63
N LYS A 144 11.31 1.83 -4.77
CA LYS A 144 10.45 1.22 -3.72
C LYS A 144 9.33 2.14 -3.21
N TRP A 145 8.92 3.14 -4.00
CA TRP A 145 7.76 3.95 -3.66
C TRP A 145 6.47 3.14 -3.77
N SER A 146 5.51 3.43 -2.90
CA SER A 146 4.18 2.82 -3.03
C SER A 146 3.37 3.48 -4.16
N PRO A 147 2.46 2.76 -4.80
CA PRO A 147 1.55 3.34 -5.80
C PRO A 147 0.81 4.58 -5.32
N GLN A 148 0.50 4.67 -4.02
CA GLN A 148 -0.17 5.83 -3.43
C GLN A 148 0.77 7.04 -3.38
N GLN A 149 2.03 6.85 -2.97
CA GLN A 149 3.05 7.90 -3.00
C GLN A 149 3.25 8.44 -4.42
N ILE A 150 3.39 7.53 -5.39
CA ILE A 150 3.57 7.89 -6.80
C ILE A 150 2.38 8.70 -7.32
N SER A 151 1.16 8.24 -7.07
CA SER A 151 -0.07 8.91 -7.52
C SER A 151 -0.17 10.34 -6.96
N GLN A 152 0.19 10.56 -5.71
CA GLN A 152 0.13 11.89 -5.10
C GLN A 152 1.28 12.79 -5.53
N TRP A 153 2.48 12.24 -5.61
CA TRP A 153 3.64 12.98 -6.11
C TRP A 153 3.43 13.47 -7.54
N LEU A 154 2.88 12.62 -8.43
CA LEU A 154 2.54 13.03 -9.79
C LEU A 154 1.56 14.19 -9.84
N ARG A 155 0.63 14.29 -8.89
CA ARG A 155 -0.32 15.41 -8.82
C ARG A 155 0.35 16.73 -8.47
N GLY A 156 1.29 16.73 -7.53
CA GLY A 156 2.01 17.92 -7.12
C GLY A 156 3.10 18.33 -8.13
N THR A 157 3.82 17.36 -8.71
CA THR A 157 4.92 17.64 -9.64
C THR A 157 4.44 18.06 -11.03
N TYR A 158 3.26 17.56 -11.46
CA TYR A 158 2.69 17.81 -12.80
C TYR A 158 1.28 18.42 -12.67
N GLU A 159 1.18 19.55 -11.94
CA GLU A 159 -0.13 20.17 -11.66
C GLU A 159 -0.90 20.54 -12.91
N ASP A 160 -0.21 21.05 -13.94
CA ASP A 160 -0.80 21.52 -15.19
C ASP A 160 -0.87 20.45 -16.28
N ASP A 161 -0.36 19.23 -16.03
CA ASP A 161 -0.36 18.13 -17.01
C ASP A 161 -1.32 16.98 -16.60
N PRO A 162 -2.60 17.00 -17.02
CA PRO A 162 -3.54 15.91 -16.75
C PRO A 162 -3.13 14.57 -17.33
N ALA A 163 -2.24 14.55 -18.34
CA ALA A 163 -1.72 13.31 -18.92
C ALA A 163 -0.85 12.55 -17.90
N MET A 164 -0.15 13.26 -17.02
CA MET A 164 0.68 12.66 -15.96
C MET A 164 -0.10 12.22 -14.72
N ARG A 165 -1.43 12.34 -14.69
CA ARG A 165 -2.24 11.92 -13.54
C ARG A 165 -2.67 10.46 -13.67
N VAL A 166 -2.39 9.66 -12.65
CA VAL A 166 -2.83 8.26 -12.56
C VAL A 166 -3.24 7.92 -11.12
N SER A 167 -4.31 7.14 -10.95
CA SER A 167 -4.70 6.70 -9.61
C SER A 167 -3.81 5.55 -9.14
N HIS A 168 -3.59 5.47 -7.82
CA HIS A 168 -2.85 4.37 -7.21
C HIS A 168 -3.46 3.00 -7.53
N GLU A 169 -4.79 2.93 -7.66
CA GLU A 169 -5.48 1.70 -8.03
C GLU A 169 -5.17 1.26 -9.47
N THR A 170 -5.02 2.22 -10.40
CA THR A 170 -4.59 1.91 -11.78
C THR A 170 -3.17 1.34 -11.80
N ILE A 171 -2.27 1.87 -10.96
CA ILE A 171 -0.91 1.33 -10.82
C ILE A 171 -0.96 -0.08 -10.24
N TYR A 172 -1.72 -0.31 -9.16
CA TYR A 172 -1.90 -1.66 -8.60
C TYR A 172 -2.48 -2.65 -9.61
N LEU A 173 -3.52 -2.26 -10.35
CA LEU A 173 -4.11 -3.12 -11.37
C LEU A 173 -3.12 -3.45 -12.49
N SER A 174 -2.26 -2.51 -12.86
CA SER A 174 -1.24 -2.74 -13.90
C SER A 174 -0.11 -3.67 -13.43
N LEU A 175 0.18 -3.69 -12.12
CA LEU A 175 1.18 -4.58 -11.52
C LEU A 175 0.65 -6.01 -11.33
N PHE A 176 -0.58 -6.14 -10.80
CA PHE A 176 -1.10 -7.44 -10.35
C PHE A 176 -1.96 -8.16 -11.38
N VAL A 177 -2.62 -7.44 -12.29
CA VAL A 177 -3.51 -8.03 -13.30
C VAL A 177 -2.79 -8.14 -14.64
N GLN A 178 -2.35 -9.34 -15.01
CA GLN A 178 -1.57 -9.59 -16.24
C GLN A 178 -2.25 -9.09 -17.54
N SER A 179 -3.58 -9.19 -17.62
CA SER A 179 -4.33 -8.71 -18.79
C SER A 179 -4.33 -7.18 -18.95
N ARG A 180 -3.83 -6.45 -17.95
CA ARG A 180 -3.67 -4.99 -17.94
C ARG A 180 -2.22 -4.56 -17.75
N GLY A 181 -1.29 -5.52 -17.79
CA GLY A 181 0.12 -5.38 -17.45
C GLY A 181 0.89 -4.49 -18.42
N ALA A 182 0.74 -3.18 -18.23
CA ALA A 182 1.62 -2.19 -18.85
C ALA A 182 2.94 -2.05 -18.08
N LEU A 183 3.01 -2.54 -16.84
CA LEU A 183 4.19 -2.51 -15.99
C LEU A 183 4.81 -3.89 -15.88
N ARG A 184 6.14 -3.94 -15.74
CA ARG A 184 6.87 -5.19 -15.55
C ARG A 184 6.46 -5.88 -14.25
N ARG A 185 6.18 -7.18 -14.30
CA ARG A 185 5.72 -7.96 -13.14
C ARG A 185 6.73 -8.00 -12.01
N GLU A 186 8.01 -7.93 -12.34
CA GLU A 186 9.12 -7.91 -11.37
C GLU A 186 9.02 -6.72 -10.41
N LEU A 187 8.42 -5.61 -10.84
CA LEU A 187 8.20 -4.43 -10.00
C LEU A 187 7.31 -4.69 -8.78
N CYS A 188 6.50 -5.77 -8.79
CA CYS A 188 5.75 -6.19 -7.61
C CYS A 188 6.67 -6.49 -6.41
N ARG A 189 7.92 -6.93 -6.67
CA ARG A 189 8.91 -7.21 -5.62
C ARG A 189 9.38 -5.95 -4.91
N GLN A 190 9.29 -4.80 -5.57
CA GLN A 190 9.68 -3.51 -4.98
C GLN A 190 8.63 -2.98 -3.99
N LEU A 191 7.42 -3.49 -4.02
CA LEU A 191 6.40 -3.12 -3.04
C LEU A 191 6.73 -3.69 -1.66
N ARG A 192 6.33 -2.99 -0.60
CA ARG A 192 6.57 -3.39 0.81
C ARG A 192 6.22 -4.86 1.11
N SER A 193 5.21 -5.42 0.45
CA SER A 193 4.82 -6.82 0.63
C SER A 193 5.65 -7.80 -0.20
N GLY A 194 6.28 -7.36 -1.29
CA GLY A 194 7.03 -8.19 -2.24
C GLY A 194 6.22 -9.31 -2.92
N ARG A 195 4.90 -9.31 -2.77
CA ARG A 195 4.03 -10.42 -3.20
C ARG A 195 3.52 -10.21 -4.62
N HIS A 196 3.34 -11.31 -5.35
CA HIS A 196 2.75 -11.31 -6.70
C HIS A 196 1.20 -11.23 -6.69
N LEU A 197 0.57 -11.31 -5.52
CA LEU A 197 -0.87 -11.18 -5.33
C LEU A 197 -1.15 -10.14 -4.26
N ARG A 198 -2.09 -9.23 -4.53
CA ARG A 198 -2.61 -8.30 -3.53
C ARG A 198 -3.46 -9.08 -2.53
N ARG A 199 -3.12 -9.00 -1.26
CA ARG A 199 -3.92 -9.59 -0.17
C ARG A 199 -4.64 -8.49 0.61
N PRO A 200 -5.85 -8.76 1.11
CA PRO A 200 -6.52 -7.91 2.07
C PRO A 200 -5.68 -7.75 3.35
N PRO A 201 -5.89 -6.66 4.13
CA PRO A 201 -5.26 -6.52 5.44
C PRO A 201 -5.66 -7.67 6.36
N GLN A 202 -4.68 -8.32 6.99
CA GLN A 202 -4.93 -9.33 8.03
C GLN A 202 -4.77 -8.69 9.41
N GLN A 203 -5.61 -9.10 10.36
CA GLN A 203 -5.42 -8.77 11.77
C GLN A 203 -4.12 -9.41 12.28
N ARG A 204 -3.27 -8.61 12.96
CA ARG A 204 -2.01 -9.09 13.52
C ARG A 204 -2.22 -9.70 14.90
N SER A 205 -1.63 -10.87 15.15
CA SER A 205 -1.48 -11.43 16.50
C SER A 205 -0.35 -10.71 17.26
N LYS A 206 -0.55 -10.53 18.56
CA LYS A 206 0.40 -9.84 19.47
C LYS A 206 1.48 -10.81 19.94
N HIS A 207 2.75 -10.40 19.90
CA HIS A 207 3.87 -11.12 20.54
C HIS A 207 4.39 -10.36 21.76
N GLN A 208 4.84 -11.10 22.75
CA GLN A 208 5.34 -10.61 24.04
C GLN A 208 6.87 -10.63 24.09
N GLY A 209 7.49 -9.63 24.74
CA GLY A 209 8.91 -9.60 25.08
C GLY A 209 9.11 -8.98 26.48
N GLN A 210 10.09 -9.47 27.24
CA GLN A 210 10.37 -9.05 28.61
C GLN A 210 11.81 -8.56 28.78
N GLY A 211 12.01 -7.51 29.58
CA GLY A 211 13.28 -7.05 30.14
C GLY A 211 13.06 -5.92 31.14
N GLN A 212 13.79 -5.92 32.27
CA GLN A 212 13.77 -4.83 33.27
C GLN A 212 15.08 -4.04 33.22
N ILE A 213 14.99 -2.72 33.22
CA ILE A 213 16.07 -1.74 33.38
C ILE A 213 15.78 -0.94 34.65
N SER A 214 16.81 -0.58 35.43
CA SER A 214 16.69 0.22 36.67
C SER A 214 16.71 1.73 36.37
N ASN A 215 16.10 2.56 37.23
CA ASN A 215 16.15 4.03 37.19
C ASN A 215 15.69 4.66 35.88
N LYS A 216 14.55 4.20 35.33
CA LYS A 216 13.96 4.72 34.06
C LYS A 216 13.14 5.96 34.35
N VAL A 217 13.26 6.96 33.44
CA VAL A 217 12.27 8.01 33.33
C VAL A 217 11.22 7.54 32.32
N MET A 218 9.97 7.41 32.77
CA MET A 218 8.90 6.84 31.96
C MET A 218 8.33 7.86 30.99
N ILE A 219 7.71 7.37 29.92
CA ILE A 219 7.08 8.20 28.90
C ILE A 219 5.96 9.09 29.46
N SER A 220 5.36 8.70 30.58
CA SER A 220 4.37 9.49 31.31
C SER A 220 4.94 10.79 31.92
N GLU A 221 6.25 10.83 32.18
CA GLU A 221 6.98 11.99 32.72
C GLU A 221 7.48 12.92 31.60
N ARG A 222 7.25 12.56 30.35
CA ARG A 222 7.68 13.32 29.18
C ARG A 222 6.84 14.59 29.05
N PRO A 223 7.44 15.78 28.73
CA PRO A 223 6.70 17.02 28.51
C PRO A 223 5.59 16.89 27.48
N ALA A 224 4.46 17.56 27.70
CA ALA A 224 3.27 17.49 26.81
C ALA A 224 3.58 17.94 25.38
N GLU A 225 4.50 18.90 25.18
CA GLU A 225 4.95 19.38 23.86
C GLU A 225 5.49 18.25 22.97
N VAL A 226 6.07 17.21 23.58
CA VAL A 226 6.58 16.04 22.86
C VAL A 226 5.43 15.16 22.36
N ALA A 227 4.28 15.16 23.03
CA ALA A 227 3.10 14.40 22.62
C ALA A 227 2.48 14.96 21.33
N ASP A 228 2.39 16.25 21.22
CA ASP A 228 1.74 16.96 20.11
C ASP A 228 2.50 16.89 18.77
N ARG A 229 3.78 16.47 18.82
CA ARG A 229 4.66 16.48 17.64
C ARG A 229 4.79 17.88 17.02
N ALA A 230 4.56 18.92 17.81
CA ALA A 230 4.62 20.31 17.36
C ALA A 230 6.05 20.85 17.35
N VAL A 231 6.89 20.33 18.25
CA VAL A 231 8.26 20.78 18.42
C VAL A 231 9.23 19.75 17.86
N PRO A 232 10.19 20.15 16.99
CA PRO A 232 11.20 19.24 16.44
C PRO A 232 12.26 18.87 17.48
N GLY A 233 13.05 17.84 17.15
CA GLY A 233 14.17 17.38 17.98
C GLY A 233 13.83 16.28 18.97
N HIS A 234 12.62 15.74 18.90
CA HIS A 234 12.21 14.58 19.69
C HIS A 234 12.26 13.31 18.84
N TRP A 235 13.12 12.38 19.22
CA TRP A 235 13.39 11.17 18.45
C TRP A 235 12.75 9.92 19.06
N GLU A 236 12.34 9.00 18.21
CA GLU A 236 12.00 7.62 18.58
C GLU A 236 13.14 6.71 18.09
N GLY A 237 13.73 5.94 18.99
CA GLY A 237 14.82 5.02 18.68
C GLY A 237 14.42 3.56 18.83
N ASP A 238 15.09 2.67 18.08
CA ASP A 238 14.90 1.21 18.12
C ASP A 238 16.10 0.50 17.49
N LEU A 239 16.24 -0.81 17.72
CA LEU A 239 17.18 -1.65 17.01
C LEU A 239 16.52 -2.43 15.87
N LEU A 240 17.13 -2.39 14.72
CA LEU A 240 16.81 -3.27 13.61
C LEU A 240 17.75 -4.48 13.62
N LEU A 241 17.32 -5.59 14.22
CA LEU A 241 18.15 -6.79 14.33
C LEU A 241 18.21 -7.58 13.02
N GLY A 242 19.40 -8.04 12.65
CA GLY A 242 19.71 -8.86 11.49
C GLY A 242 19.85 -10.33 11.83
N LYS A 243 20.87 -10.97 11.25
CA LYS A 243 21.39 -12.26 11.70
C LYS A 243 22.17 -12.02 12.98
N LEU A 244 21.84 -12.71 14.07
CA LEU A 244 22.52 -12.50 15.34
C LEU A 244 24.03 -12.71 15.24
N PRO A 245 24.86 -11.88 15.90
CA PRO A 245 24.51 -10.79 16.82
C PRO A 245 24.41 -9.39 16.17
N THR A 246 24.17 -9.28 14.87
CA THR A 246 24.25 -8.01 14.13
C THR A 246 22.98 -7.16 14.23
N GLY A 247 23.15 -5.83 14.26
CA GLY A 247 22.07 -4.86 14.33
C GLY A 247 22.50 -3.47 13.87
N ILE A 248 21.53 -2.61 13.62
CA ILE A 248 21.71 -1.16 13.44
C ILE A 248 20.73 -0.42 14.33
N ALA A 249 21.09 0.77 14.78
CA ALA A 249 20.14 1.63 15.46
C ALA A 249 19.38 2.48 14.45
N THR A 250 18.09 2.69 14.71
CA THR A 250 17.20 3.50 13.89
C THR A 250 16.67 4.65 14.72
N LEU A 251 16.84 5.87 14.28
CA LEU A 251 16.34 7.07 14.91
C LEU A 251 15.31 7.71 13.98
N VAL A 252 14.13 8.02 14.48
CA VAL A 252 13.05 8.66 13.70
C VAL A 252 12.60 9.91 14.44
N GLU A 253 12.79 11.07 13.81
CA GLU A 253 12.30 12.33 14.34
C GLU A 253 10.77 12.37 14.26
N ARG A 254 10.12 12.78 15.37
CA ARG A 254 8.67 12.59 15.55
C ARG A 254 7.79 13.52 14.72
N GLN A 255 8.22 14.75 14.49
CA GLN A 255 7.48 15.75 13.72
C GLN A 255 7.66 15.52 12.21
N THR A 256 8.91 15.44 11.76
CA THR A 256 9.28 15.39 10.36
C THR A 256 9.27 13.99 9.77
N ARG A 257 9.26 12.96 10.61
CA ARG A 257 9.44 11.54 10.22
C ARG A 257 10.79 11.25 9.57
N TYR A 258 11.74 12.16 9.73
CA TYR A 258 13.09 11.96 9.24
C TYR A 258 13.74 10.78 9.94
N CYS A 259 14.35 9.91 9.14
CA CYS A 259 14.98 8.69 9.63
C CYS A 259 16.51 8.83 9.51
N GLN A 260 17.21 8.49 10.57
CA GLN A 260 18.65 8.31 10.60
C GLN A 260 18.97 6.86 10.96
N LEU A 261 19.96 6.28 10.30
CA LEU A 261 20.44 4.92 10.55
C LEU A 261 21.86 5.01 11.12
N VAL A 262 22.14 4.21 12.13
CA VAL A 262 23.43 4.22 12.83
C VAL A 262 24.02 2.82 12.80
N ALA A 263 25.21 2.69 12.21
CA ALA A 263 25.97 1.45 12.19
C ALA A 263 26.42 1.09 13.62
N LEU A 264 26.39 -0.21 13.91
CA LEU A 264 26.87 -0.78 15.18
C LEU A 264 27.93 -1.85 14.90
N PRO A 265 29.13 -1.44 14.44
CA PRO A 265 30.19 -2.39 14.05
C PRO A 265 30.66 -3.23 15.24
N ASP A 266 30.65 -2.68 16.45
CA ASP A 266 31.07 -3.34 17.68
C ASP A 266 29.95 -4.16 18.35
N GLY A 267 28.85 -4.41 17.59
CA GLY A 267 27.68 -5.13 18.08
C GLY A 267 26.64 -4.22 18.72
N HIS A 268 25.61 -4.84 19.33
CA HIS A 268 24.48 -4.13 19.92
C HIS A 268 24.46 -4.21 21.47
N GLY A 269 25.64 -4.31 22.09
CA GLY A 269 25.82 -4.14 23.54
C GLY A 269 25.52 -2.71 24.00
N ALA A 270 25.21 -2.51 25.28
CA ALA A 270 24.77 -1.22 25.79
C ALA A 270 25.80 -0.10 25.58
N GLU A 271 27.09 -0.38 25.79
CA GLU A 271 28.18 0.58 25.59
C GLU A 271 28.33 0.94 24.10
N ALA A 272 28.34 -0.06 23.19
CA ALA A 272 28.46 0.16 21.75
C ALA A 272 27.28 0.99 21.20
N VAL A 273 26.06 0.70 21.68
CA VAL A 273 24.85 1.46 21.28
C VAL A 273 24.94 2.89 21.81
N ARG A 274 25.30 3.09 23.11
CA ARG A 274 25.51 4.42 23.70
C ARG A 274 26.49 5.25 22.87
N ASP A 275 27.67 4.73 22.60
CA ASP A 275 28.73 5.48 21.94
C ASP A 275 28.38 5.81 20.49
N ALA A 276 27.74 4.88 19.77
CA ALA A 276 27.26 5.11 18.44
C ALA A 276 26.15 6.18 18.38
N LEU A 277 25.21 6.16 19.31
CA LEU A 277 24.14 7.16 19.41
C LEU A 277 24.68 8.54 19.77
N ILE A 278 25.66 8.65 20.69
CA ILE A 278 26.31 9.92 21.06
C ILE A 278 26.95 10.55 19.82
N ARG A 279 27.73 9.78 19.04
CA ARG A 279 28.35 10.27 17.81
C ARG A 279 27.29 10.75 16.80
N SER A 280 26.25 9.95 16.58
CA SER A 280 25.21 10.25 15.61
C SER A 280 24.38 11.49 15.97
N ILE A 281 23.92 11.57 17.22
CA ILE A 281 23.12 12.70 17.70
C ILE A 281 23.98 13.95 17.85
N GLY A 282 25.26 13.80 18.24
CA GLY A 282 26.21 14.90 18.33
C GLY A 282 26.43 15.66 17.02
N SER A 283 26.22 15.01 15.88
CA SER A 283 26.32 15.64 14.57
C SER A 283 25.08 16.46 14.16
N LEU A 284 23.97 16.35 14.89
CA LEU A 284 22.75 17.08 14.58
C LEU A 284 22.84 18.55 15.03
N PRO A 285 22.09 19.47 14.37
CA PRO A 285 21.88 20.85 14.87
C PRO A 285 21.29 20.83 16.29
N GLU A 286 21.65 21.82 17.12
CA GLU A 286 21.25 21.90 18.51
C GLU A 286 19.73 21.84 18.71
N GLN A 287 18.97 22.52 17.85
CA GLN A 287 17.50 22.54 17.85
C GLN A 287 16.86 21.15 17.66
N LEU A 288 17.62 20.19 17.15
CA LEU A 288 17.18 18.80 16.95
C LEU A 288 17.66 17.84 18.05
N ARG A 289 18.27 18.33 19.12
CA ARG A 289 18.83 17.54 20.23
C ARG A 289 18.01 17.72 21.51
N ARG A 290 16.74 17.28 21.54
CA ARG A 290 15.86 17.50 22.70
C ARG A 290 15.64 16.26 23.54
N SER A 291 15.13 15.18 22.97
CA SER A 291 14.90 13.94 23.70
C SER A 291 14.92 12.72 22.80
N LEU A 292 15.18 11.57 23.42
CA LEU A 292 15.12 10.26 22.78
C LEU A 292 14.12 9.37 23.51
N THR A 293 13.20 8.74 22.79
CA THR A 293 12.27 7.73 23.33
C THR A 293 12.70 6.37 22.86
N TRP A 294 12.89 5.43 23.80
CA TRP A 294 13.31 4.06 23.51
C TRP A 294 12.38 3.04 24.17
N ASP A 295 12.48 1.77 23.76
CA ASP A 295 11.82 0.72 24.53
C ASP A 295 12.63 0.32 25.76
N GLN A 296 12.16 -0.70 26.48
CA GLN A 296 12.85 -1.18 27.66
C GLN A 296 13.90 -2.26 27.32
N GLY A 297 14.53 -2.17 26.15
CA GLY A 297 15.57 -3.10 25.72
C GLY A 297 16.87 -2.99 26.54
N LYS A 298 17.53 -4.12 26.74
CA LYS A 298 18.79 -4.19 27.55
C LYS A 298 19.94 -3.38 26.93
N GLU A 299 19.87 -3.06 25.67
CA GLU A 299 20.82 -2.22 24.93
C GLU A 299 20.85 -0.77 25.41
N MET A 300 19.85 -0.34 26.19
CA MET A 300 19.80 1.01 26.80
C MET A 300 20.12 1.03 28.30
N ARG A 301 20.85 0.05 28.79
CA ARG A 301 21.27 0.03 30.21
C ARG A 301 22.16 1.21 30.60
N GLU A 302 22.96 1.71 29.65
CA GLU A 302 23.85 2.85 29.82
C GLU A 302 23.15 4.21 29.59
N HIS A 303 21.82 4.27 29.68
CA HIS A 303 21.01 5.47 29.41
C HIS A 303 21.37 6.65 30.33
N ALA A 304 21.75 6.41 31.57
CA ALA A 304 22.18 7.46 32.48
C ALA A 304 23.47 8.13 32.00
N GLN A 305 24.46 7.33 31.63
CA GLN A 305 25.71 7.83 31.05
C GLN A 305 25.48 8.53 29.71
N PHE A 306 24.64 7.98 28.85
CA PHE A 306 24.23 8.64 27.59
C PHE A 306 23.64 10.04 27.86
N THR A 307 22.75 10.18 28.83
CA THR A 307 22.14 11.48 29.20
C THR A 307 23.18 12.48 29.69
N ILE A 308 24.15 12.02 30.51
CA ILE A 308 25.26 12.88 31.00
C ILE A 308 26.12 13.36 29.83
N ASP A 309 26.50 12.46 28.91
CA ASP A 309 27.47 12.74 27.88
C ASP A 309 26.85 13.53 26.71
N SER A 310 25.56 13.33 26.39
CA SER A 310 24.85 13.96 25.29
C SER A 310 24.00 15.18 25.67
N GLY A 311 23.68 15.33 26.97
CA GLY A 311 22.70 16.32 27.45
C GLY A 311 21.25 16.01 27.05
N ILE A 312 20.96 14.81 26.48
CA ILE A 312 19.65 14.44 25.93
C ILE A 312 18.96 13.46 26.86
N GLN A 313 17.75 13.82 27.30
CA GLN A 313 16.93 12.97 28.16
C GLN A 313 16.36 11.78 27.39
N ILE A 314 16.53 10.57 27.94
CA ILE A 314 15.88 9.35 27.43
C ILE A 314 14.60 9.10 28.22
N TYR A 315 13.52 8.83 27.46
CA TYR A 315 12.23 8.38 27.98
C TYR A 315 11.94 6.95 27.57
N PHE A 316 11.50 6.12 28.50
CA PHE A 316 11.17 4.73 28.24
C PHE A 316 9.68 4.51 28.03
N CYS A 317 9.33 3.77 26.99
CA CYS A 317 7.95 3.39 26.74
C CYS A 317 7.42 2.48 27.86
N ASP A 318 6.11 2.55 28.11
CA ASP A 318 5.44 1.62 29.01
C ASP A 318 5.56 0.18 28.50
N PRO A 319 5.64 -0.80 29.39
CA PRO A 319 5.66 -2.19 28.99
C PRO A 319 4.45 -2.54 28.13
N ARG A 320 4.69 -3.27 27.03
CA ARG A 320 3.65 -3.71 26.10
C ARG A 320 2.87 -2.59 25.37
N SER A 321 3.45 -1.39 25.25
CA SER A 321 2.83 -0.22 24.62
C SER A 321 3.50 0.17 23.29
N PRO A 322 3.51 -0.71 22.26
CA PRO A 322 4.19 -0.46 20.99
C PRO A 322 3.62 0.77 20.23
N TRP A 323 2.38 1.16 20.49
CA TRP A 323 1.77 2.35 19.89
C TRP A 323 2.47 3.66 20.27
N GLN A 324 3.20 3.67 21.40
CA GLN A 324 3.96 4.84 21.85
C GLN A 324 5.16 5.14 20.93
N ARG A 325 5.61 4.17 20.12
CA ARG A 325 6.66 4.29 19.10
C ARG A 325 6.17 3.95 17.68
N GLY A 326 4.93 4.28 17.37
CA GLY A 326 4.31 3.94 16.09
C GLY A 326 5.06 4.49 14.86
N SER A 327 5.81 5.58 15.00
CA SER A 327 6.64 6.15 13.91
C SER A 327 7.79 5.23 13.58
N ASN A 328 8.50 4.77 14.60
CA ASN A 328 9.66 3.90 14.43
C ASN A 328 9.25 2.50 13.93
N GLU A 329 8.21 1.88 14.51
CA GLU A 329 7.72 0.58 14.04
C GLU A 329 7.34 0.61 12.53
N ASN A 330 6.67 1.67 12.10
CA ASN A 330 6.33 1.83 10.68
C ASN A 330 7.59 2.00 9.81
N THR A 331 8.54 2.81 10.25
CA THR A 331 9.81 3.05 9.55
C THR A 331 10.64 1.78 9.46
N ASN A 332 10.79 1.02 10.55
CA ASN A 332 11.46 -0.27 10.58
C ASN A 332 10.81 -1.26 9.60
N GLY A 333 9.48 -1.23 9.51
CA GLY A 333 8.75 -2.03 8.51
C GLY A 333 9.05 -1.63 7.06
N LEU A 334 9.41 -0.37 6.77
CA LEU A 334 9.86 0.09 5.45
C LEU A 334 11.33 -0.25 5.20
N LEU A 335 12.18 -0.10 6.20
CA LEU A 335 13.60 -0.44 6.14
C LEU A 335 13.82 -1.92 5.78
N ARG A 336 12.88 -2.81 6.13
CA ARG A 336 12.94 -4.22 5.73
C ARG A 336 12.86 -4.47 4.22
N GLN A 337 12.55 -3.45 3.41
CA GLN A 337 12.69 -3.52 1.96
C GLN A 337 14.15 -3.42 1.50
N TYR A 338 15.02 -2.81 2.32
CA TYR A 338 16.45 -2.62 2.05
C TYR A 338 17.30 -3.60 2.85
N LEU A 339 16.91 -3.82 4.09
CA LEU A 339 17.59 -4.62 5.10
C LEU A 339 16.68 -5.80 5.50
N PRO A 340 16.61 -6.86 4.69
CA PRO A 340 15.74 -8.01 4.97
C PRO A 340 16.10 -8.67 6.31
N LYS A 341 15.12 -9.34 6.91
CA LYS A 341 15.36 -10.17 8.12
C LYS A 341 16.43 -11.23 7.82
N ARG A 342 17.26 -11.55 8.80
CA ARG A 342 18.34 -12.54 8.72
C ARG A 342 19.51 -12.13 7.80
N THR A 343 19.57 -10.88 7.36
CA THR A 343 20.77 -10.32 6.70
C THR A 343 21.82 -10.01 7.78
N ASP A 344 23.09 -10.21 7.47
CA ASP A 344 24.19 -9.71 8.28
C ASP A 344 24.27 -8.19 8.09
N LEU A 345 23.96 -7.44 9.13
CA LEU A 345 23.90 -5.98 9.06
C LEU A 345 25.28 -5.30 9.26
N ASN A 346 26.26 -6.00 9.79
CA ASN A 346 27.62 -5.45 9.94
C ASN A 346 28.35 -5.28 8.61
N ARG A 347 27.85 -5.87 7.52
CA ARG A 347 28.40 -5.68 6.18
C ARG A 347 28.12 -4.30 5.59
N PHE A 348 27.17 -3.54 6.16
CA PHE A 348 26.84 -2.21 5.66
C PHE A 348 27.68 -1.15 6.36
N SER A 349 28.38 -0.34 5.55
CA SER A 349 29.08 0.84 6.06
C SER A 349 28.08 1.93 6.47
N GLN A 350 28.54 2.95 7.19
CA GLN A 350 27.69 4.09 7.56
C GLN A 350 27.20 4.83 6.31
N GLU A 351 28.04 4.98 5.29
CA GLU A 351 27.71 5.63 4.02
C GLU A 351 26.59 4.88 3.27
N GLU A 352 26.62 3.55 3.28
CA GLU A 352 25.56 2.73 2.68
C GLU A 352 24.24 2.86 3.44
N LEU A 353 24.30 2.94 4.78
CA LEU A 353 23.13 3.19 5.61
C LEU A 353 22.57 4.59 5.39
N ASP A 354 23.44 5.60 5.26
CA ASP A 354 23.05 6.97 4.97
C ASP A 354 22.35 7.08 3.60
N ALA A 355 22.84 6.36 2.60
CA ALA A 355 22.19 6.27 1.28
C ALA A 355 20.77 5.65 1.38
N VAL A 356 20.62 4.58 2.17
CA VAL A 356 19.31 3.96 2.44
C VAL A 356 18.38 4.94 3.18
N ALA A 357 18.89 5.66 4.17
CA ALA A 357 18.14 6.67 4.91
C ALA A 357 17.70 7.83 3.99
N ALA A 358 18.61 8.32 3.14
CA ALA A 358 18.31 9.39 2.18
C ALA A 358 17.21 8.96 1.20
N GLU A 359 17.27 7.75 0.64
CA GLU A 359 16.23 7.23 -0.23
C GLU A 359 14.87 7.14 0.50
N LEU A 360 14.87 6.68 1.76
CA LEU A 360 13.65 6.59 2.56
C LEU A 360 13.07 7.96 2.93
N ASN A 361 13.94 8.92 3.24
CA ASN A 361 13.59 10.32 3.57
C ASN A 361 13.10 11.11 2.34
N GLY A 362 13.47 10.69 1.14
CA GLY A 362 12.97 11.25 -0.12
C GLY A 362 11.60 10.72 -0.55
N ARG A 363 10.94 9.84 0.22
CA ARG A 363 9.62 9.31 -0.13
C ARG A 363 8.49 10.16 0.50
N PRO A 364 7.49 10.63 -0.27
CA PRO A 364 6.35 11.37 0.28
C PRO A 364 5.61 10.60 1.38
N ARG A 365 5.15 11.32 2.39
CA ARG A 365 4.39 10.74 3.52
C ARG A 365 3.00 11.34 3.61
N GLN A 366 1.98 10.52 3.66
CA GLN A 366 0.59 10.98 3.83
C GLN A 366 0.42 11.80 5.11
N THR A 367 1.10 11.41 6.20
CA THR A 367 1.07 12.12 7.49
C THR A 367 1.74 13.49 7.47
N LEU A 368 2.50 13.81 6.42
CA LEU A 368 3.14 15.10 6.18
C LEU A 368 2.48 15.88 5.03
N GLY A 369 1.20 15.59 4.72
CA GLY A 369 0.53 16.22 3.59
C GLY A 369 1.16 15.90 2.22
N TRP A 370 1.85 14.76 2.13
CA TRP A 370 2.60 14.28 0.96
C TRP A 370 3.96 14.95 0.72
N MET A 371 4.42 15.77 1.64
CA MET A 371 5.83 16.18 1.69
C MET A 371 6.72 14.99 2.04
N THR A 372 7.98 15.08 1.66
CA THR A 372 8.99 14.12 2.08
C THR A 372 9.52 14.47 3.49
N PRO A 373 10.00 13.51 4.28
CA PRO A 373 10.70 13.78 5.53
C PRO A 373 11.87 14.76 5.40
N ALA A 374 12.63 14.68 4.29
CA ALA A 374 13.75 15.56 4.02
C ALA A 374 13.30 17.03 3.81
N GLU A 375 12.25 17.25 3.00
CA GLU A 375 11.66 18.59 2.80
C GLU A 375 11.15 19.14 4.12
N ARG A 376 10.41 18.34 4.90
CA ARG A 376 9.87 18.77 6.17
C ARG A 376 10.96 19.09 7.19
N LEU A 377 12.04 18.31 7.23
CA LEU A 377 13.19 18.62 8.07
C LEU A 377 13.86 19.93 7.66
N ALA A 378 14.06 20.15 6.37
CA ALA A 378 14.65 21.40 5.84
C ALA A 378 13.82 22.63 6.23
N GLU A 379 12.47 22.55 6.16
CA GLU A 379 11.59 23.64 6.64
C GLU A 379 11.77 23.95 8.11
N VAL A 380 11.95 22.91 8.95
CA VAL A 380 12.09 23.04 10.39
C VAL A 380 13.44 23.63 10.80
N ILE A 381 14.49 23.33 10.02
CA ILE A 381 15.85 23.83 10.28
C ILE A 381 16.05 25.24 9.69
N ALA A 382 15.27 25.58 8.66
CA ALA A 382 15.37 26.91 8.04
C ALA A 382 15.11 27.99 9.10
N PRO A 383 15.93 29.07 9.14
CA PRO A 383 15.66 30.18 10.03
C PRO A 383 14.27 30.74 9.71
N ALA A 384 13.51 31.09 10.77
CA ALA A 384 12.21 31.73 10.61
C ALA A 384 12.39 32.92 9.67
N ARG A 385 11.67 32.96 8.55
CA ARG A 385 11.65 34.12 7.68
C ARG A 385 11.10 35.30 8.50
N PRO A 386 11.77 36.44 8.50
CA PRO A 386 11.33 37.62 9.24
C PRO A 386 9.96 38.09 8.77
#